data_0fd73ce32511c17702a34c2768d5aa37
#
_entry.id   0fd73ce32511c17702a34c2768d5aa37
#
_cell.length_a   1.000
_cell.length_b   1.000
_cell.length_c   1.000
_cell.angle_alpha   90.00
_cell.angle_beta   90.00
_cell.angle_gamma   90.00
#
_symmetry.space_group_name_H-M   'P 1'
#
loop_
_entity.id
_entity.type
_entity.pdbx_description
1 polymer ?
#
loop_
_entity_poly.entity_id
_entity_poly.type
_entity_poly.pdbx_seq_one_letter_code
_entity_poly.pdbx_strand_id
1 'polypeptide(L)'
;MKFTDWIDNIIESGNLYDEYIEKVRKAISKKQIMDIVLDANGQTFLCEMQNKNIGLPYETIINEFGNYINGRYIATIDNKYTSTLYCCYGMGNEVTIESTITIFLGCSDLHIKIPSNQRCELTFDRNCNNIVIDCPKTSIVYLNDYSNNGIKVKKK
;
A
#
# COMPACT_ATOMS: atom_id res chain seq x y z
N MET A 1 20.79 6.99 1.57
CA MET A 1 20.98 5.80 0.69
C MET A 1 20.98 6.29 -0.74
N LYS A 2 21.96 5.88 -1.52
CA LYS A 2 21.98 6.20 -2.95
C LYS A 2 20.90 5.39 -3.67
N PHE A 3 20.41 5.92 -4.76
CA PHE A 3 19.41 5.26 -5.60
C PHE A 3 19.86 3.86 -6.07
N THR A 4 21.13 3.73 -6.42
CA THR A 4 21.75 2.47 -6.81
C THR A 4 21.76 1.43 -5.68
N ASP A 5 22.03 1.86 -4.47
CA ASP A 5 22.10 0.97 -3.31
C ASP A 5 20.73 0.35 -3.00
N TRP A 6 19.66 1.12 -3.24
CA TRP A 6 18.30 0.62 -3.08
C TRP A 6 17.95 -0.44 -4.12
N ILE A 7 18.31 -0.20 -5.38
CA ILE A 7 18.09 -1.17 -6.47
C ILE A 7 18.81 -2.48 -6.14
N ASP A 8 20.07 -2.39 -5.72
CA ASP A 8 20.86 -3.56 -5.40
C ASP A 8 20.25 -4.34 -4.22
N ASN A 9 19.81 -3.66 -3.17
CA ASN A 9 19.16 -4.29 -2.02
C ASN A 9 17.87 -5.05 -2.41
N ILE A 10 17.04 -4.48 -3.28
CA ILE A 10 15.81 -5.16 -3.76
C ILE A 10 16.16 -6.38 -4.60
N ILE A 11 17.14 -6.27 -5.48
CA ILE A 11 17.59 -7.36 -6.34
C ILE A 11 18.18 -8.49 -5.49
N GLU A 12 19.03 -8.15 -4.52
CA GLU A 12 19.67 -9.10 -3.62
C GLU A 12 18.67 -9.80 -2.69
N SER A 13 17.50 -9.22 -2.44
CA SER A 13 16.45 -9.86 -1.67
C SER A 13 15.93 -11.16 -2.32
N GLY A 14 16.21 -11.36 -3.61
CA GLY A 14 15.90 -12.60 -4.35
C GLY A 14 14.42 -12.80 -4.68
N ASN A 15 13.57 -11.80 -4.44
CA ASN A 15 12.12 -11.92 -4.61
C ASN A 15 11.59 -11.22 -5.87
N LEU A 16 12.46 -10.66 -6.69
CA LEU A 16 12.08 -9.96 -7.90
C LEU A 16 12.23 -10.87 -9.12
N TYR A 17 11.24 -10.90 -10.00
CA TYR A 17 11.33 -11.64 -11.26
C TYR A 17 12.39 -11.03 -12.19
N ASP A 18 13.07 -11.84 -12.98
CA ASP A 18 14.15 -11.43 -13.88
C ASP A 18 13.76 -10.26 -14.79
N GLU A 19 12.56 -10.26 -15.32
CA GLU A 19 12.02 -9.17 -16.14
C GLU A 19 12.04 -7.82 -15.41
N TYR A 20 11.67 -7.82 -14.12
CA TYR A 20 11.67 -6.63 -13.29
C TYR A 20 13.07 -6.20 -12.89
N ILE A 21 13.96 -7.16 -12.64
CA ILE A 21 15.39 -6.88 -12.41
C ILE A 21 15.97 -6.10 -13.57
N GLU A 22 15.70 -6.52 -14.81
CA GLU A 22 16.16 -5.81 -16.00
C GLU A 22 15.55 -4.41 -16.13
N LYS A 23 14.24 -4.27 -15.90
CA LYS A 23 13.57 -2.96 -15.96
C LYS A 23 14.15 -2.00 -14.93
N VAL A 24 14.34 -2.45 -13.70
CA VAL A 24 14.88 -1.65 -12.61
C VAL A 24 16.33 -1.25 -12.87
N ARG A 25 17.16 -2.16 -13.37
CA ARG A 25 18.57 -1.86 -13.73
C ARG A 25 18.70 -0.86 -14.87
N LYS A 26 17.75 -0.83 -15.79
CA LYS A 26 17.73 0.11 -16.92
C LYS A 26 17.18 1.48 -16.55
N ALA A 27 16.55 1.61 -15.39
CA ALA A 27 15.99 2.88 -14.96
C ALA A 27 17.10 3.88 -14.61
N ILE A 28 16.96 5.09 -15.14
CA ILE A 28 17.91 6.19 -14.95
C ILE A 28 17.39 7.31 -14.06
N SER A 29 16.17 7.19 -13.57
CA SER A 29 15.55 8.20 -12.73
C SER A 29 14.57 7.59 -11.72
N LYS A 30 14.34 8.31 -10.61
CA LYS A 30 13.32 7.95 -9.61
C LYS A 30 11.93 7.83 -10.23
N LYS A 31 11.61 8.68 -11.20
CA LYS A 31 10.33 8.61 -11.91
C LYS A 31 10.15 7.28 -12.63
N GLN A 32 11.15 6.83 -13.36
CA GLN A 32 11.08 5.54 -14.06
C GLN A 32 10.94 4.37 -13.10
N ILE A 33 11.60 4.39 -11.96
CA ILE A 33 11.41 3.37 -10.91
C ILE A 33 9.97 3.40 -10.41
N MET A 34 9.42 4.58 -10.16
CA MET A 34 8.03 4.69 -9.68
C MET A 34 7.02 4.23 -10.73
N ASP A 35 7.28 4.48 -12.00
CA ASP A 35 6.43 3.97 -13.08
C ASP A 35 6.44 2.42 -13.11
N ILE A 36 7.57 1.78 -12.81
CA ILE A 36 7.67 0.32 -12.67
C ILE A 36 6.93 -0.15 -11.42
N VAL A 37 7.12 0.52 -10.29
CA VAL A 37 6.48 0.18 -9.01
C VAL A 37 4.96 0.39 -9.07
N LEU A 38 4.49 1.36 -9.85
CA LEU A 38 3.07 1.68 -9.99
C LEU A 38 2.35 0.79 -11.02
N ASP A 39 3.03 -0.07 -11.75
CA ASP A 39 2.35 -1.11 -12.52
C ASP A 39 1.81 -2.21 -11.59
N ALA A 40 0.89 -3.03 -12.10
CA ALA A 40 0.16 -4.01 -11.26
C ALA A 40 1.08 -5.00 -10.54
N ASN A 41 2.13 -5.48 -11.20
CA ASN A 41 3.05 -6.45 -10.61
C ASN A 41 4.04 -5.78 -9.64
N GLY A 42 4.50 -4.57 -9.96
CA GLY A 42 5.35 -3.79 -9.07
C GLY A 42 4.66 -3.44 -7.77
N GLN A 43 3.40 -3.08 -7.83
CA GLN A 43 2.57 -2.81 -6.66
C GLN A 43 2.42 -4.06 -5.78
N THR A 44 2.14 -5.22 -6.36
CA THR A 44 2.08 -6.49 -5.62
C THR A 44 3.39 -6.77 -4.91
N PHE A 45 4.47 -6.68 -5.63
CA PHE A 45 5.80 -6.91 -5.08
C PHE A 45 6.07 -5.97 -3.89
N LEU A 46 5.79 -4.67 -4.04
CA LEU A 46 6.01 -3.70 -2.98
C LEU A 46 5.18 -4.03 -1.72
N CYS A 47 3.91 -4.39 -1.90
CA CYS A 47 3.03 -4.79 -0.81
C CYS A 47 3.51 -6.07 -0.11
N GLU A 48 3.93 -7.07 -0.88
CA GLU A 48 4.45 -8.31 -0.33
C GLU A 48 5.73 -8.09 0.47
N MET A 49 6.65 -7.29 -0.06
CA MET A 49 7.91 -6.97 0.61
C MET A 49 7.67 -6.22 1.91
N GLN A 50 6.75 -5.26 1.91
CA GLN A 50 6.39 -4.51 3.11
C GLN A 50 5.72 -5.40 4.16
N ASN A 51 4.84 -6.29 3.74
CA ASN A 51 4.16 -7.23 4.63
C ASN A 51 5.13 -8.23 5.30
N LYS A 52 6.17 -8.61 4.57
CA LYS A 52 7.23 -9.51 5.08
C LYS A 52 8.32 -8.79 5.90
N ASN A 53 8.25 -7.48 6.05
CA ASN A 53 9.30 -6.62 6.61
C ASN A 53 10.67 -6.80 5.93
N ILE A 54 10.67 -7.11 4.65
CA ILE A 54 11.86 -7.15 3.80
C ILE A 54 11.77 -6.01 2.79
N GLY A 55 12.87 -5.38 2.46
CA GLY A 55 12.92 -4.28 1.51
C GLY A 55 13.19 -2.94 2.19
N LEU A 56 12.77 -1.88 1.55
CA LEU A 56 13.05 -0.54 2.04
C LEU A 56 12.27 -0.21 3.30
N PRO A 57 12.91 0.44 4.26
CA PRO A 57 12.20 1.05 5.38
C PRO A 57 11.12 2.01 4.86
N TYR A 58 9.96 2.03 5.53
CA TYR A 58 8.85 2.92 5.19
C TYR A 58 9.30 4.38 5.04
N GLU A 59 10.09 4.87 5.99
CA GLU A 59 10.61 6.24 5.96
C GLU A 59 11.45 6.54 4.72
N THR A 60 12.23 5.56 4.27
CA THR A 60 13.01 5.71 3.03
C THR A 60 12.10 5.86 1.82
N ILE A 61 11.04 5.07 1.73
CA ILE A 61 10.07 5.17 0.64
C ILE A 61 9.40 6.54 0.64
N ILE A 62 8.93 7.02 1.78
CA ILE A 62 8.28 8.32 1.89
C ILE A 62 9.25 9.46 1.57
N ASN A 63 10.46 9.43 2.10
CA ASN A 63 11.44 10.50 1.88
C ASN A 63 11.95 10.54 0.44
N GLU A 64 12.18 9.40 -0.17
CA GLU A 64 12.75 9.32 -1.52
C GLU A 64 11.69 9.41 -2.63
N PHE A 65 10.49 8.91 -2.38
CA PHE A 65 9.46 8.74 -3.40
C PHE A 65 8.11 9.40 -3.05
N GLY A 66 7.98 10.01 -1.87
CA GLY A 66 6.70 10.57 -1.40
C GLY A 66 6.04 11.53 -2.39
N ASN A 67 6.83 12.36 -3.08
CA ASN A 67 6.31 13.28 -4.10
C ASN A 67 5.66 12.57 -5.30
N TYR A 68 6.03 11.32 -5.57
CA TYR A 68 5.48 10.54 -6.68
C TYR A 68 4.23 9.74 -6.29
N ILE A 69 4.08 9.43 -5.00
CA ILE A 69 2.94 8.67 -4.47
C ILE A 69 1.88 9.56 -3.83
N ASN A 70 2.20 10.82 -3.53
CA ASN A 70 1.25 11.78 -2.96
C ASN A 70 0.01 11.93 -3.85
N GLY A 71 -1.17 11.83 -3.26
CA GLY A 71 -2.45 11.84 -3.98
C GLY A 71 -2.75 10.56 -4.77
N ARG A 72 -1.90 9.55 -4.67
CA ARG A 72 -2.10 8.23 -5.27
C ARG A 72 -2.13 7.18 -4.17
N TYR A 73 -2.86 6.13 -4.39
CA TYR A 73 -2.69 4.92 -3.60
C TYR A 73 -2.24 3.80 -4.52
N ILE A 74 -1.33 3.01 -4.03
CA ILE A 74 -0.91 1.80 -4.71
C ILE A 74 -1.87 0.73 -4.22
N ALA A 75 -3.05 0.68 -4.84
CA ALA A 75 -3.99 -0.40 -4.58
C ALA A 75 -3.73 -1.48 -5.59
N THR A 76 -3.58 -2.64 -5.13
CA THR A 76 -3.67 -3.75 -6.03
C THR A 76 -3.91 -5.04 -5.36
N ILE A 77 -4.52 -5.71 -5.92
CA ILE A 77 -4.75 -7.02 -6.48
C ILE A 77 -5.81 -7.67 -5.65
N ASP A 78 -6.85 -7.72 -6.33
CA ASP A 78 -7.77 -8.79 -6.23
C ASP A 78 -6.98 -10.09 -6.42
N ASN A 79 -6.49 -10.64 -5.31
CA ASN A 79 -6.08 -12.02 -5.34
C ASN A 79 -7.36 -12.83 -5.54
N LYS A 80 -7.60 -13.24 -6.76
CA LYS A 80 -8.80 -13.98 -7.17
C LYS A 80 -9.10 -15.21 -6.31
N TYR A 81 -8.10 -15.70 -5.59
CA TYR A 81 -8.23 -16.86 -4.70
C TYR A 81 -8.62 -16.49 -3.27
N THR A 82 -8.24 -15.30 -2.79
CA THR A 82 -8.45 -14.89 -1.40
C THR A 82 -9.36 -13.68 -1.24
N SER A 83 -9.77 -13.03 -2.32
CA SER A 83 -10.54 -11.76 -2.30
C SER A 83 -9.91 -10.68 -1.43
N THR A 84 -8.58 -10.66 -1.33
CA THR A 84 -7.81 -9.71 -0.53
C THR A 84 -7.28 -8.59 -1.39
N LEU A 85 -7.59 -7.36 -1.01
CA LEU A 85 -7.03 -6.15 -1.60
C LEU A 85 -5.89 -5.63 -0.73
N TYR A 86 -4.78 -5.27 -1.35
CA TYR A 86 -3.69 -4.54 -0.69
C TYR A 86 -3.72 -3.08 -1.12
N CYS A 87 -3.62 -2.18 -0.17
CA CYS A 87 -3.50 -0.75 -0.41
C CYS A 87 -2.23 -0.24 0.27
N CYS A 88 -1.23 0.09 -0.54
CA CYS A 88 0.07 0.50 -0.04
C CYS A 88 0.32 1.98 -0.28
N TYR A 89 0.90 2.66 0.72
CA TYR A 89 1.38 4.04 0.63
C TYR A 89 0.36 5.04 0.10
N GLY A 90 -0.93 4.82 0.32
CA GLY A 90 -1.97 5.80 0.04
C GLY A 90 -1.75 7.07 0.88
N MET A 91 -1.74 8.23 0.25
CA MET A 91 -1.49 9.52 0.90
C MET A 91 -2.46 10.58 0.39
N GLY A 92 -3.24 11.16 1.30
CA GLY A 92 -4.15 12.25 0.98
C GLY A 92 -5.29 11.88 0.02
N ASN A 93 -5.64 10.60 -0.06
CA ASN A 93 -6.64 10.07 -0.99
C ASN A 93 -7.96 9.78 -0.31
N GLU A 94 -8.98 9.66 -1.16
CA GLU A 94 -10.23 8.99 -0.84
C GLU A 94 -10.27 7.64 -1.57
N VAL A 95 -10.66 6.59 -0.87
CA VAL A 95 -10.79 5.25 -1.43
C VAL A 95 -12.09 4.60 -0.98
N THR A 96 -12.80 3.97 -1.92
CA THR A 96 -14.00 3.17 -1.63
C THR A 96 -13.62 1.69 -1.60
N ILE A 97 -13.98 1.01 -0.53
CA ILE A 97 -13.63 -0.40 -0.32
C ILE A 97 -14.81 -1.28 -0.66
N GLU A 98 -14.66 -2.07 -1.70
CA GLU A 98 -15.65 -3.07 -2.15
C GLU A 98 -15.21 -4.51 -1.87
N SER A 99 -13.95 -4.69 -1.49
CA SER A 99 -13.38 -6.01 -1.18
C SER A 99 -13.78 -6.50 0.21
N THR A 100 -13.86 -7.81 0.37
CA THR A 100 -14.17 -8.43 1.68
C THR A 100 -13.03 -8.26 2.67
N ILE A 101 -11.79 -8.33 2.22
CA ILE A 101 -10.59 -8.15 3.04
C ILE A 101 -9.69 -7.13 2.37
N THR A 102 -9.27 -6.11 3.13
CA THR A 102 -8.30 -5.12 2.68
C THR A 102 -7.20 -4.93 3.70
N ILE A 103 -5.97 -4.93 3.24
CA ILE A 103 -4.78 -4.71 4.07
C ILE A 103 -4.13 -3.40 3.63
N PHE A 104 -4.00 -2.47 4.57
CA PHE A 104 -3.39 -1.16 4.36
C PHE A 104 -1.97 -1.15 4.93
N LEU A 105 -1.01 -0.79 4.11
CA LEU A 105 0.41 -0.77 4.45
C LEU A 105 0.98 0.62 4.20
N GLY A 106 1.42 1.29 5.26
CA GLY A 106 2.06 2.60 5.16
C GLY A 106 1.16 3.71 4.60
N CYS A 107 -0.14 3.66 4.83
CA CYS A 107 -1.08 4.67 4.37
C CYS A 107 -1.20 5.83 5.36
N SER A 108 -1.30 7.06 4.87
CA SER A 108 -1.48 8.25 5.69
C SER A 108 -2.49 9.23 5.08
N ASP A 109 -3.19 9.96 5.96
CA ASP A 109 -4.19 10.96 5.55
C ASP A 109 -5.24 10.40 4.58
N LEU A 110 -5.64 9.15 4.80
CA LEU A 110 -6.53 8.42 3.92
C LEU A 110 -7.97 8.49 4.43
N HIS A 111 -8.90 8.77 3.51
CA HIS A 111 -10.33 8.74 3.77
C HIS A 111 -10.94 7.50 3.09
N ILE A 112 -11.42 6.58 3.92
CA ILE A 112 -11.98 5.31 3.45
C ILE A 112 -13.50 5.37 3.51
N LYS A 113 -14.15 5.04 2.41
CA LYS A 113 -15.59 4.90 2.32
C LYS A 113 -15.99 3.44 2.22
N ILE A 114 -16.90 3.03 3.06
CA ILE A 114 -17.49 1.69 3.02
C ILE A 114 -18.89 1.83 2.42
N PRO A 115 -19.21 1.07 1.37
CA PRO A 115 -20.56 1.02 0.81
C PRO A 115 -21.60 0.50 1.83
N SER A 116 -22.86 0.85 1.62
CA SER A 116 -23.96 0.34 2.45
C SER A 116 -24.13 -1.19 2.31
N ASN A 117 -24.54 -1.82 3.39
CA ASN A 117 -24.79 -3.27 3.46
C ASN A 117 -23.55 -4.15 3.15
N GLN A 118 -22.38 -3.61 3.39
CA GLN A 118 -21.13 -4.35 3.21
C GLN A 118 -20.64 -4.94 4.53
N ARG A 119 -20.03 -6.12 4.43
CA ARG A 119 -19.25 -6.74 5.50
C ARG A 119 -17.83 -6.91 5.04
N CYS A 120 -16.90 -6.28 5.74
CA CYS A 120 -15.49 -6.30 5.37
C CYS A 120 -14.58 -6.35 6.59
N GLU A 121 -13.37 -6.80 6.36
CA GLU A 121 -12.26 -6.81 7.31
C GLU A 121 -11.17 -5.88 6.80
N LEU A 122 -10.74 -4.93 7.64
CA LEU A 122 -9.71 -3.97 7.34
C LEU A 122 -8.55 -4.15 8.33
N THR A 123 -7.35 -4.28 7.81
CA THR A 123 -6.13 -4.37 8.60
C THR A 123 -5.23 -3.18 8.28
N PHE A 124 -4.73 -2.50 9.32
CA PHE A 124 -3.81 -1.38 9.19
C PHE A 124 -2.50 -1.71 9.87
N ASP A 125 -1.39 -1.58 9.16
CA ASP A 125 -0.07 -1.82 9.73
C ASP A 125 0.39 -0.66 10.64
N ARG A 126 1.51 -0.87 11.32
CA ARG A 126 2.10 0.10 12.26
C ARG A 126 2.48 1.44 11.63
N ASN A 127 2.65 1.50 10.31
CA ASN A 127 3.06 2.70 9.59
C ASN A 127 1.86 3.51 9.08
N CYS A 128 0.63 3.00 9.22
CA CYS A 128 -0.57 3.77 8.91
C CYS A 128 -0.82 4.86 9.94
N ASN A 129 -1.25 6.03 9.50
CA ASN A 129 -1.61 7.14 10.38
C ASN A 129 -2.67 8.04 9.76
N ASN A 130 -3.41 8.73 10.63
CA ASN A 130 -4.45 9.69 10.26
C ASN A 130 -5.45 9.13 9.24
N ILE A 131 -6.03 7.97 9.54
CA ILE A 131 -7.02 7.30 8.71
C ILE A 131 -8.42 7.59 9.25
N VAL A 132 -9.34 7.93 8.35
CA VAL A 132 -10.77 8.11 8.68
C VAL A 132 -11.58 7.15 7.84
N ILE A 133 -12.48 6.41 8.48
CA ILE A 133 -13.37 5.45 7.84
C ILE A 133 -14.82 5.93 8.00
N ASP A 134 -15.48 6.23 6.89
CA ASP A 134 -16.92 6.43 6.85
C ASP A 134 -17.61 5.09 6.65
N CYS A 135 -18.34 4.65 7.69
CA CYS A 135 -19.00 3.36 7.70
C CYS A 135 -20.51 3.56 7.91
N PRO A 136 -21.36 3.21 6.92
CA PRO A 136 -22.80 3.24 7.11
C PRO A 136 -23.24 2.32 8.26
N LYS A 137 -24.32 2.68 8.95
CA LYS A 137 -24.88 1.85 10.04
C LYS A 137 -25.29 0.45 9.59
N THR A 138 -25.61 0.30 8.30
CA THR A 138 -25.98 -0.97 7.67
C THR A 138 -24.79 -1.87 7.36
N SER A 139 -23.57 -1.36 7.51
CA SER A 139 -22.34 -2.09 7.19
C SER A 139 -21.61 -2.52 8.46
N ILE A 140 -20.89 -3.63 8.35
CA ILE A 140 -20.10 -4.22 9.43
C ILE A 140 -18.64 -4.20 9.01
N VAL A 141 -17.81 -3.54 9.81
CA VAL A 141 -16.35 -3.50 9.60
C VAL A 141 -15.66 -4.16 10.78
N TYR A 142 -14.89 -5.19 10.50
CA TYR A 142 -13.94 -5.77 11.45
C TYR A 142 -12.61 -5.07 11.27
N LEU A 143 -12.13 -4.47 12.37
CA LEU A 143 -10.95 -3.63 12.33
C LEU A 143 -9.78 -4.30 13.06
N ASN A 144 -8.70 -4.56 12.35
CA ASN A 144 -7.42 -4.98 12.91
C ASN A 144 -6.46 -3.77 12.84
N ASP A 145 -6.43 -3.00 13.91
CA ASP A 145 -5.62 -1.77 13.97
C ASP A 145 -4.30 -2.02 14.70
N TYR A 146 -3.24 -2.13 13.94
CA TYR A 146 -1.87 -2.20 14.45
C TYR A 146 -1.15 -0.85 14.37
N SER A 147 -1.83 0.21 13.93
CA SER A 147 -1.25 1.55 13.84
C SER A 147 -1.00 2.16 15.22
N ASN A 148 0.02 3.01 15.32
CA ASN A 148 0.32 3.71 16.59
C ASN A 148 -0.57 4.96 16.80
N ASN A 149 -1.29 5.42 15.78
CA ASN A 149 -1.99 6.70 15.77
C ASN A 149 -3.51 6.59 15.77
N GLY A 150 -4.04 5.39 15.92
CA GLY A 150 -5.47 5.13 15.95
C GLY A 150 -6.21 5.43 14.64
N ILE A 151 -7.25 4.65 14.39
CA ILE A 151 -8.10 4.79 13.22
C ILE A 151 -9.44 5.38 13.70
N LYS A 152 -9.93 6.42 13.03
CA LYS A 152 -11.23 7.02 13.34
C LYS A 152 -12.31 6.40 12.48
N VAL A 153 -13.28 5.75 13.11
CA VAL A 153 -14.46 5.21 12.43
C VAL A 153 -15.64 6.12 12.68
N LYS A 154 -16.22 6.65 11.62
CA LYS A 154 -17.45 7.46 11.66
C LYS A 154 -18.62 6.60 11.21
N LYS A 155 -19.49 6.25 12.14
CA LYS A 155 -20.76 5.58 11.85
C LYS A 155 -21.80 6.61 11.40
N LYS A 156 -22.34 6.40 10.24
CA LYS A 156 -23.36 7.31 9.67
C LYS A 156 -24.70 6.64 9.51
#